data_5c299d8e9dbfadda9323a4a551d4ad4a
#
_entry.id   5c299d8e9dbfadda9323a4a551d4ad4a
#
_cell.length_a   1.000
_cell.length_b   1.000
_cell.length_c   1.000
_cell.angle_alpha   90.00
_cell.angle_beta   90.00
_cell.angle_gamma   90.00
#
_symmetry.space_group_name_H-M   'P 1'
#
loop_
_entity.id
_entity.type
_entity.pdbx_description
1 polymer ?
#
loop_
_entity_poly.entity_id
_entity_poly.type
_entity_poly.pdbx_seq_one_letter_code
_entity_poly.pdbx_strand_id
1 'polypeptide(L)'
;MNTTRSTQANTFARINTLLTTNLKSILKKEDHNADRINLYDAGEYWVAFEKSAYMLDKMIDKSDKPIVLHLKVHPFPIVMQSIHYQRVNDMCKKHIMAKKQLEYLQFLTQRIDPASYNKWYREFVVEKNLI
;
A
#
# COMPACT_ATOMS: atom_id res chain seq x y z
N MET A 1 19.28 9.19 19.04
CA MET A 1 18.95 8.92 18.48
C MET A 1 18.31 8.73 17.74
N ASN A 2 18.21 8.44 17.26
CA ASN A 2 17.68 8.36 16.39
C ASN A 2 16.75 7.70 16.11
N THR A 3 16.15 7.54 16.77
CA THR A 3 15.21 7.20 16.40
C THR A 3 14.76 7.22 15.22
N THR A 4 15.39 7.24 14.71
CA THR A 4 15.17 7.45 13.39
C THR A 4 14.48 6.37 12.67
N ARG A 5 13.55 6.74 11.87
CA ARG A 5 13.01 5.87 10.82
C ARG A 5 14.16 5.51 9.91
N SER A 6 13.99 4.45 9.18
CA SER A 6 15.06 3.81 8.49
C SER A 6 15.58 4.56 7.27
N THR A 7 16.76 4.17 6.85
CA THR A 7 17.34 4.56 5.58
C THR A 7 16.58 3.89 4.43
N GLN A 8 16.89 4.32 3.22
CA GLN A 8 16.30 3.73 2.02
C GLN A 8 16.61 2.21 1.92
N ALA A 9 17.83 1.81 2.26
CA ALA A 9 18.21 0.40 2.25
C ALA A 9 17.35 -0.41 3.23
N ASN A 10 17.08 0.14 4.41
CA ASN A 10 16.22 -0.52 5.39
C ASN A 10 14.78 -0.60 4.90
N THR A 11 14.31 0.41 4.16
CA THR A 11 12.98 0.41 3.57
C THR A 11 12.83 -0.74 2.58
N PHE A 12 13.80 -0.94 1.70
CA PHE A 12 13.78 -2.06 0.76
C PHE A 12 13.77 -3.41 1.48
N ALA A 13 14.56 -3.53 2.54
CA ALA A 13 14.61 -4.78 3.32
C ALA A 13 13.25 -5.07 3.95
N ARG A 14 12.58 -4.06 4.47
CA ARG A 14 11.25 -4.23 5.09
C ARG A 14 10.20 -4.59 4.06
N ILE A 15 10.22 -3.95 2.89
CA ILE A 15 9.31 -4.29 1.81
C ILE A 15 9.55 -5.72 1.37
N ASN A 16 10.80 -6.13 1.23
CA ASN A 16 11.12 -7.50 0.86
C ASN A 16 10.58 -8.51 1.87
N THR A 17 10.67 -8.20 3.16
CA THR A 17 10.12 -9.05 4.21
C THR A 17 8.61 -9.19 4.08
N LEU A 18 7.91 -8.07 3.82
CA LEU A 18 6.47 -8.12 3.60
C LEU A 18 6.12 -9.02 2.41
N LEU A 19 6.86 -8.91 1.32
CA LEU A 19 6.59 -9.66 0.10
C LEU A 19 6.97 -11.13 0.20
N THR A 20 7.94 -11.49 1.05
CA THR A 20 8.36 -12.88 1.19
C THR A 20 7.66 -13.60 2.33
N THR A 21 7.35 -12.90 3.42
CA THR A 21 6.81 -13.52 4.63
C THR A 21 5.31 -13.31 4.78
N ASN A 22 4.81 -12.12 4.42
CA ASN A 22 3.44 -11.72 4.72
C ASN A 22 2.54 -11.58 3.51
N LEU A 23 3.06 -11.81 2.30
CA LEU A 23 2.34 -11.53 1.07
C LEU A 23 0.98 -12.22 1.02
N LYS A 24 0.94 -13.50 1.34
CA LYS A 24 -0.30 -14.28 1.25
C LYS A 24 -1.40 -13.69 2.13
N SER A 25 -1.06 -13.33 3.36
CA SER A 25 -2.03 -12.76 4.28
C SER A 25 -2.44 -11.34 3.85
N ILE A 26 -1.49 -10.57 3.33
CA ILE A 26 -1.78 -9.23 2.81
C ILE A 26 -2.76 -9.30 1.65
N LEU A 27 -2.50 -10.16 0.67
CA LEU A 27 -3.36 -10.29 -0.51
C LEU A 27 -4.74 -10.81 -0.15
N LYS A 28 -4.83 -11.74 0.79
CA LYS A 28 -6.12 -12.24 1.25
C LYS A 28 -6.93 -11.12 1.89
N LYS A 29 -6.30 -10.31 2.73
CA LYS A 29 -6.96 -9.17 3.35
C LYS A 29 -7.44 -8.17 2.31
N GLU A 30 -6.63 -7.90 1.28
CA GLU A 30 -7.01 -6.97 0.21
C GLU A 30 -8.13 -7.52 -0.65
N ASP A 31 -8.15 -8.83 -0.89
CA ASP A 31 -9.21 -9.46 -1.66
C ASP A 31 -10.59 -9.25 -1.01
N HIS A 32 -10.63 -9.22 0.30
CA HIS A 32 -11.88 -9.01 1.06
C HIS A 32 -12.07 -7.56 1.50
N ASN A 33 -11.21 -6.66 1.06
CA ASN A 33 -11.25 -5.27 1.49
C ASN A 33 -12.37 -4.50 0.80
N ALA A 34 -13.34 -4.04 1.58
CA ALA A 34 -14.49 -3.29 1.07
C ALA A 34 -14.39 -1.79 1.37
N ASP A 35 -13.68 -1.39 2.44
CA ASP A 35 -13.72 0.00 2.92
C ASP A 35 -12.57 0.33 3.86
N ARG A 36 -11.38 -0.22 3.62
CA ARG A 36 -10.23 0.02 4.49
C ARG A 36 -9.01 0.43 3.68
N ILE A 37 -8.13 1.19 4.33
CA ILE A 37 -6.77 1.40 3.86
C ILE A 37 -5.85 0.71 4.86
N ASN A 38 -5.17 -0.35 4.41
CA ASN A 38 -4.22 -1.11 5.21
C ASN A 38 -2.81 -0.64 4.89
N LEU A 39 -2.09 -0.16 5.90
CA LEU A 39 -0.73 0.31 5.77
C LEU A 39 0.23 -0.57 6.56
N TYR A 40 1.35 -0.88 5.96
CA TYR A 40 2.40 -1.71 6.56
C TYR A 40 3.68 -0.90 6.70
N ASP A 41 4.32 -1.01 7.85
CA ASP A 41 5.54 -0.25 8.14
C ASP A 41 6.71 -0.75 7.28
N ALA A 42 7.24 0.12 6.46
CA ALA A 42 8.43 -0.14 5.67
C ALA A 42 9.55 0.84 6.03
N GLY A 43 9.56 1.30 7.28
CA GLY A 43 10.60 2.20 7.78
C GLY A 43 10.27 3.65 7.51
N GLU A 44 10.96 4.24 6.56
CA GLU A 44 10.72 5.64 6.20
C GLU A 44 9.35 5.84 5.56
N TYR A 45 8.80 4.77 4.97
CA TYR A 45 7.48 4.81 4.31
C TYR A 45 6.55 3.78 4.92
N TRP A 46 5.27 4.06 4.81
CA TRP A 46 4.22 3.06 5.00
C TRP A 46 3.74 2.66 3.61
N VAL A 47 3.48 1.38 3.42
CA VAL A 47 3.11 0.87 2.09
C VAL A 47 1.74 0.21 2.13
N ALA A 48 1.04 0.32 1.01
CA ALA A 48 -0.28 -0.28 0.80
C ALA A 48 -0.24 -1.09 -0.48
N PHE A 49 -1.08 -2.12 -0.55
CA PHE A 49 -1.15 -3.01 -1.69
C PHE A 49 -2.57 -3.07 -2.23
N GLU A 50 -2.70 -3.29 -3.53
CA GLU A 50 -3.96 -3.57 -4.22
C GLU A 50 -5.04 -2.55 -3.90
N LYS A 51 -6.17 -2.94 -3.31
CA LYS A 51 -7.28 -2.02 -3.03
C LYS A 51 -6.88 -0.90 -2.08
N SER A 52 -6.07 -1.21 -1.07
CA SER A 52 -5.54 -0.17 -0.18
C SER A 52 -4.65 0.81 -0.93
N ALA A 53 -3.84 0.31 -1.87
CA ALA A 53 -3.00 1.17 -2.71
C ALA A 53 -3.86 2.08 -3.58
N TYR A 54 -4.95 1.56 -4.12
CA TYR A 54 -5.89 2.33 -4.91
C TYR A 54 -6.48 3.49 -4.10
N MET A 55 -6.96 3.20 -2.90
CA MET A 55 -7.55 4.24 -2.05
C MET A 55 -6.51 5.24 -1.59
N LEU A 56 -5.31 4.79 -1.27
CA LEU A 56 -4.22 5.69 -0.89
C LEU A 56 -3.84 6.60 -2.06
N ASP A 57 -3.77 6.06 -3.27
CA ASP A 57 -3.43 6.82 -4.47
C ASP A 57 -4.40 7.98 -4.71
N LYS A 58 -5.67 7.78 -4.39
CA LYS A 58 -6.68 8.83 -4.53
C LYS A 58 -6.50 9.98 -3.55
N MET A 59 -5.81 9.74 -2.45
CA MET A 59 -5.66 10.72 -1.37
C MET A 59 -4.38 11.51 -1.46
N ILE A 60 -3.32 10.91 -1.96
CA ILE A 60 -2.00 11.53 -1.93
C ILE A 60 -1.74 12.36 -3.17
N ASP A 61 -0.64 13.11 -3.12
CA ASP A 61 -0.20 13.92 -4.23
C ASP A 61 0.15 13.04 -5.44
N LYS A 62 -0.27 13.46 -6.61
CA LYS A 62 -0.05 12.71 -7.84
C LYS A 62 1.42 12.62 -8.24
N SER A 63 2.30 13.32 -7.56
CA SER A 63 3.74 13.19 -7.80
C SER A 63 4.26 11.80 -7.43
N ASP A 64 3.61 11.13 -6.47
CA ASP A 64 4.00 9.79 -6.04
C ASP A 64 3.15 8.76 -6.76
N LYS A 65 3.76 8.01 -7.66
CA LYS A 65 3.04 7.04 -8.47
C LYS A 65 3.15 5.62 -7.89
N PRO A 66 2.10 4.81 -8.04
CA PRO A 66 2.17 3.41 -7.64
C PRO A 66 3.23 2.64 -8.42
N ILE A 67 3.72 1.58 -7.80
CA ILE A 67 4.73 0.69 -8.39
C ILE A 67 4.07 -0.65 -8.66
N VAL A 68 4.36 -1.23 -9.83
CA VAL A 68 3.90 -2.56 -10.19
C VAL A 68 5.01 -3.57 -9.89
N LEU A 69 4.68 -4.60 -9.12
CA LEU A 69 5.63 -5.62 -8.70
C LEU A 69 5.33 -6.94 -9.40
N HIS A 70 6.37 -7.55 -9.96
CA HIS A 70 6.29 -8.85 -10.61
C HIS A 70 7.08 -9.84 -9.77
N LEU A 71 6.39 -10.72 -9.06
CA LEU A 71 7.03 -11.69 -8.17
C LEU A 71 6.96 -13.08 -8.79
N LYS A 72 8.05 -13.83 -8.67
CA LYS A 72 8.12 -15.19 -9.23
C LYS A 72 7.09 -16.14 -8.62
N VAL A 73 6.75 -15.91 -7.36
CA VAL A 73 5.87 -16.82 -6.61
C VAL A 73 4.40 -16.45 -6.72
N HIS A 74 4.09 -15.37 -7.43
CA HIS A 74 2.70 -14.93 -7.56
C HIS A 74 2.38 -14.71 -9.04
N PRO A 75 1.26 -15.30 -9.55
CA PRO A 75 0.97 -15.27 -10.97
C PRO A 75 0.56 -13.90 -11.53
N PHE A 76 0.08 -13.02 -10.68
CA PHE A 76 -0.42 -11.71 -11.13
C PHE A 76 0.45 -10.58 -10.58
N PRO A 77 0.60 -9.48 -11.35
CA PRO A 77 1.30 -8.31 -10.84
C PRO A 77 0.59 -7.72 -9.62
N ILE A 78 1.37 -7.14 -8.73
CA ILE A 78 0.86 -6.54 -7.49
C ILE A 78 1.14 -5.04 -7.55
N VAL A 79 0.14 -4.21 -7.29
CA VAL A 79 0.32 -2.76 -7.26
C VAL A 79 0.54 -2.32 -5.83
N MET A 80 1.59 -1.52 -5.62
CA MET A 80 1.96 -0.99 -4.31
C MET A 80 2.01 0.53 -4.37
N GLN A 81 1.49 1.19 -3.34
CA GLN A 81 1.62 2.63 -3.16
C GLN A 81 2.25 2.89 -1.80
N SER A 82 2.98 3.99 -1.68
CA SER A 82 3.66 4.34 -0.44
C SER A 82 3.30 5.76 -0.01
N ILE A 83 3.45 6.01 1.30
CA ILE A 83 3.29 7.34 1.88
C ILE A 83 4.39 7.52 2.92
N HIS A 84 5.07 8.66 2.88
CA HIS A 84 6.13 8.96 3.84
C HIS A 84 5.54 9.00 5.25
N TYR A 85 6.28 8.46 6.24
CA TYR A 85 5.76 8.34 7.58
C TYR A 85 5.29 9.68 8.18
N GLN A 86 5.94 10.78 7.80
CA GLN A 86 5.58 12.11 8.30
C GLN A 86 4.20 12.57 7.80
N ARG A 87 3.73 12.02 6.70
CA ARG A 87 2.43 12.38 6.12
C ARG A 87 1.28 11.53 6.64
N VAL A 88 1.57 10.50 7.41
CA VAL A 88 0.51 9.64 7.96
C VAL A 88 -0.43 10.45 8.88
N ASN A 89 0.10 11.48 9.53
CA ASN A 89 -0.73 12.35 10.37
C ASN A 89 -1.84 13.05 9.58
N ASP A 90 -1.61 13.34 8.31
CA ASP A 90 -2.63 13.94 7.45
C ASP A 90 -3.78 12.96 7.24
N MET A 91 -3.47 11.67 7.15
CA MET A 91 -4.51 10.64 7.06
C MET A 91 -5.35 10.60 8.32
N CYS A 92 -4.72 10.77 9.49
CA CYS A 92 -5.44 10.77 10.77
C CYS A 92 -6.43 11.92 10.87
N LYS A 93 -6.20 13.00 10.14
CA LYS A 93 -7.12 14.15 10.12
C LYS A 93 -8.32 13.91 9.21
N LYS A 94 -8.17 13.05 8.21
CA LYS A 94 -9.20 12.82 7.18
C LYS A 94 -9.96 11.51 7.35
N HIS A 95 -9.36 10.55 8.04
CA HIS A 95 -9.92 9.21 8.17
C HIS A 95 -9.83 8.73 9.60
N ILE A 96 -10.76 7.88 9.97
CA ILE A 96 -10.77 7.28 11.31
C ILE A 96 -9.85 6.06 11.29
N MET A 97 -8.93 6.01 12.25
CA MET A 97 -8.04 4.87 12.40
C MET A 97 -8.82 3.74 13.09
N ALA A 98 -8.97 2.61 12.38
CA ALA A 98 -9.68 1.45 12.89
C ALA A 98 -8.79 0.52 13.70
N LYS A 99 -7.50 0.40 13.33
CA LYS A 99 -6.53 -0.42 14.05
C LYS A 99 -5.17 0.25 14.06
N LYS A 100 -4.47 0.09 15.17
CA LYS A 100 -3.10 0.55 15.31
C LYS A 100 -2.30 -0.53 16.02
N GLN A 101 -1.38 -1.14 15.29
CA GLN A 101 -0.45 -2.12 15.81
C GLN A 101 0.98 -1.67 15.52
N LEU A 102 1.96 -2.37 16.04
CA LEU A 102 3.35 -1.94 15.93
C LEU A 102 3.79 -1.64 14.50
N GLU A 103 3.45 -2.52 13.56
CA GLU A 103 3.88 -2.40 12.17
C GLU A 103 2.72 -2.36 11.20
N TYR A 104 1.53 -2.01 11.68
CA TYR A 104 0.32 -2.07 10.87
C TYR A 104 -0.68 -1.01 11.32
N LEU A 105 -1.20 -0.26 10.35
CA LEU A 105 -2.27 0.71 10.56
C LEU A 105 -3.41 0.41 9.63
N GLN A 106 -4.65 0.58 10.12
CA GLN A 106 -5.82 0.43 9.28
C GLN A 106 -6.73 1.65 9.48
N PHE A 107 -7.10 2.27 8.36
CA PHE A 107 -8.02 3.41 8.36
C PHE A 107 -9.33 3.03 7.70
N LEU A 108 -10.41 3.59 8.20
CA LEU A 108 -11.71 3.52 7.54
C LEU A 108 -11.72 4.44 6.33
N THR A 109 -12.35 4.01 5.26
CA THR A 109 -12.48 4.84 4.06
C THR A 109 -13.85 4.63 3.45
N GLN A 110 -14.14 5.32 2.36
CA GLN A 110 -15.36 5.10 1.60
C GLN A 110 -15.36 3.68 1.05
N ARG A 111 -16.56 3.19 0.76
CA ARG A 111 -16.68 1.87 0.13
C ARG A 111 -15.92 1.88 -1.19
N ILE A 112 -15.12 0.85 -1.38
CA ILE A 112 -14.30 0.71 -2.59
C ILE A 112 -15.19 0.12 -3.69
N ASP A 113 -15.33 0.86 -4.80
CA ASP A 113 -16.07 0.37 -5.95
C ASP A 113 -15.19 -0.63 -6.72
N PRO A 114 -15.62 -1.91 -6.82
CA PRO A 114 -14.79 -2.92 -7.50
C PRO A 114 -14.50 -2.60 -8.96
N ALA A 115 -15.45 -2.02 -9.67
CA ALA A 115 -15.26 -1.69 -11.07
C ALA A 115 -14.21 -0.59 -11.25
N SER A 116 -14.27 0.43 -10.39
CA SER A 116 -13.31 1.52 -10.43
C SER A 116 -11.91 1.04 -10.06
N TYR A 117 -11.81 0.18 -9.05
CA TYR A 117 -10.53 -0.42 -8.67
C TYR A 117 -9.96 -1.26 -9.80
N ASN A 118 -10.78 -2.10 -10.45
CA ASN A 118 -10.32 -2.94 -11.54
C ASN A 118 -9.82 -2.13 -12.72
N LYS A 119 -10.49 -1.01 -13.01
CA LYS A 119 -10.05 -0.11 -14.08
C LYS A 119 -8.69 0.50 -13.73
N TRP A 120 -8.53 1.00 -12.51
CA TRP A 120 -7.27 1.58 -12.04
C TRP A 120 -6.15 0.55 -12.09
N TYR A 121 -6.41 -0.67 -11.58
CA TYR A 121 -5.44 -1.76 -11.58
C TYR A 121 -4.95 -2.06 -13.01
N ARG A 122 -5.87 -2.17 -13.95
CA ARG A 122 -5.52 -2.48 -15.33
C ARG A 122 -4.71 -1.36 -15.98
N GLU A 123 -5.00 -0.11 -15.66
CA GLU A 123 -4.24 1.00 -16.19
C GLU A 123 -2.77 0.91 -15.80
N PHE A 124 -2.47 0.52 -14.57
CA PHE A 124 -1.09 0.37 -14.14
C PHE A 124 -0.46 -0.93 -14.63
N VAL A 125 -1.19 -2.01 -14.60
CA VAL A 125 -0.63 -3.33 -14.93
C VAL A 125 -0.48 -3.52 -16.43
N VAL A 126 -1.51 -3.18 -17.20
CA VAL A 126 -1.49 -3.42 -18.65
C VAL A 126 -0.71 -2.33 -19.37
N GLU A 127 -1.06 -1.06 -19.15
CA GLU A 127 -0.46 0.03 -19.90
C GLU A 127 1.03 0.19 -19.63
N LYS A 128 1.45 0.03 -18.38
CA LYS A 128 2.86 0.18 -18.03
C LYS A 128 3.72 -1.01 -18.42
N ASN A 129 3.12 -2.15 -18.66
CA ASN A 129 3.85 -3.36 -19.03
C ASN A 129 3.89 -3.60 -20.53
N LEU A 130 3.27 -2.74 -21.32
CA LEU A 130 3.31 -2.86 -22.77
C LEU A 130 4.51 -2.19 -23.41
N ILE A 131 5.37 -1.61 -22.62
CA ILE A 131 6.55 -0.90 -23.11
C ILE A 131 7.73 -1.85 -23.19
#